data_913181bfe22313479604db0fad35f39a
#
_entry.id   913181bfe22313479604db0fad35f39a
#
_cell.length_a   1.000
_cell.length_b   1.000
_cell.length_c   1.000
_cell.angle_alpha   90.00
_cell.angle_beta   90.00
_cell.angle_gamma   90.00
#
_symmetry.space_group_name_H-M   'P 1'
#
loop_
_entity.id
_entity.type
_entity.pdbx_description
1 polymer ?
#
loop_
_entity_poly.entity_id
_entity_poly.type
_entity_poly.pdbx_seq_one_letter_code
_entity_poly.pdbx_strand_id
1 'polypeptide(L)'
;MARRALVAVGLGLLAVALVPPVSRWATERSFAVHMAQHLALGDLVPIVLVAALAPRIPRAVAVASLPVWLSDLAVWHIPGVFDAALRHSWLHGVEHAALFAAGGVLWCSILAGSLEIGPRLVLVVGMMLGGIALASVLLWWPRVLYHPYASADILGGMSPLTDQRTGGGIMLLEGMLVGVGAAAWLIFQLLREREDASPSP
;
A
#
# COMPACT_ATOMS: atom_id res chain seq x y z
N MET A 1 -4.11 -4.83 26.63
CA MET A 1 -3.96 -3.38 26.37
C MET A 1 -3.39 -3.12 24.96
N ALA A 2 -2.29 -3.72 24.57
CA ALA A 2 -1.63 -3.49 23.26
C ALA A 2 -2.54 -3.67 22.03
N ARG A 3 -3.36 -4.73 21.98
CA ARG A 3 -4.29 -4.98 20.85
C ARG A 3 -5.30 -3.84 20.64
N ARG A 4 -5.90 -3.33 21.71
CA ARG A 4 -6.85 -2.21 21.63
C ARG A 4 -6.18 -0.92 21.17
N ALA A 5 -4.94 -0.69 21.62
CA ALA A 5 -4.15 0.46 21.18
C ALA A 5 -3.83 0.39 19.68
N LEU A 6 -3.40 -0.76 19.17
CA LEU A 6 -3.15 -0.95 17.73
C LEU A 6 -4.42 -0.76 16.89
N VAL A 7 -5.57 -1.31 17.33
CA VAL A 7 -6.85 -1.07 16.63
C VAL A 7 -7.18 0.41 16.60
N ALA A 8 -7.02 1.12 17.73
CA ALA A 8 -7.26 2.56 17.79
C ALA A 8 -6.32 3.35 16.87
N VAL A 9 -5.03 2.96 16.79
CA VAL A 9 -4.06 3.54 15.85
C VAL A 9 -4.49 3.30 14.40
N GLY A 10 -4.86 2.06 14.03
CA GLY A 10 -5.31 1.73 12.67
C GLY A 10 -6.57 2.52 12.27
N LEU A 11 -7.55 2.61 13.17
CA LEU A 11 -8.76 3.42 12.93
C LEU A 11 -8.46 4.91 12.89
N GLY A 12 -7.51 5.39 13.68
CA GLY A 12 -7.04 6.79 13.64
C GLY A 12 -6.37 7.13 12.31
N LEU A 13 -5.48 6.26 11.81
CA LEU A 13 -4.85 6.41 10.50
C LEU A 13 -5.89 6.41 9.38
N LEU A 14 -6.85 5.49 9.42
CA LEU A 14 -7.96 5.44 8.47
C LEU A 14 -8.78 6.73 8.49
N ALA A 15 -9.13 7.23 9.67
CA ALA A 15 -9.86 8.49 9.83
C ALA A 15 -9.07 9.67 9.26
N VAL A 16 -7.76 9.78 9.57
CA VAL A 16 -6.89 10.84 9.05
C VAL A 16 -6.78 10.77 7.52
N ALA A 17 -6.64 9.57 6.96
CA ALA A 17 -6.58 9.40 5.51
C ALA A 17 -7.86 9.88 4.81
N LEU A 18 -9.03 9.70 5.42
CA LEU A 18 -10.33 10.00 4.82
C LEU A 18 -10.92 11.36 5.21
N VAL A 19 -10.31 12.07 6.17
CA VAL A 19 -10.83 13.37 6.63
C VAL A 19 -10.86 14.41 5.49
N PRO A 20 -11.91 15.25 5.40
CA PRO A 20 -12.12 16.15 4.28
C PRO A 20 -10.93 17.02 3.86
N PRO A 21 -10.12 17.62 4.76
CA PRO A 21 -8.96 18.38 4.30
C PRO A 21 -7.98 17.53 3.49
N VAL A 22 -7.62 16.32 3.99
CA VAL A 22 -6.69 15.41 3.31
C VAL A 22 -7.28 14.90 2.01
N SER A 23 -8.53 14.43 2.05
CA SER A 23 -9.20 13.89 0.87
C SER A 23 -9.41 14.94 -0.23
N ARG A 24 -9.73 16.20 0.14
CA ARG A 24 -9.82 17.31 -0.83
C ARG A 24 -8.45 17.65 -1.44
N TRP A 25 -7.41 17.74 -0.63
CA TRP A 25 -6.08 18.00 -1.14
C TRP A 25 -5.62 16.90 -2.09
N ALA A 26 -5.90 15.64 -1.75
CA ALA A 26 -5.62 14.48 -2.59
C ALA A 26 -6.33 14.57 -3.94
N THR A 27 -7.64 14.86 -3.96
CA THR A 27 -8.43 14.83 -5.18
C THR A 27 -8.30 16.08 -6.05
N GLU A 28 -8.06 17.24 -5.44
CA GLU A 28 -8.17 18.54 -6.13
C GLU A 28 -6.82 19.24 -6.31
N ARG A 29 -5.81 18.97 -5.46
CA ARG A 29 -4.64 19.84 -5.32
C ARG A 29 -3.29 19.13 -5.29
N SER A 30 -3.21 17.81 -5.12
CA SER A 30 -1.89 17.16 -5.05
C SER A 30 -1.97 15.66 -5.29
N PHE A 31 -1.34 15.22 -6.35
CA PHE A 31 -1.11 13.81 -6.62
C PHE A 31 -0.24 13.15 -5.53
N ALA A 32 0.75 13.86 -5.00
CA ALA A 32 1.59 13.34 -3.93
C ALA A 32 0.80 13.04 -2.66
N VAL A 33 -0.16 13.90 -2.28
CA VAL A 33 -1.06 13.64 -1.15
C VAL A 33 -2.00 12.48 -1.46
N HIS A 34 -2.48 12.34 -2.70
CA HIS A 34 -3.30 11.22 -3.14
C HIS A 34 -2.54 9.89 -3.00
N MET A 35 -1.28 9.84 -3.44
CA MET A 35 -0.44 8.65 -3.26
C MET A 35 -0.19 8.34 -1.79
N ALA A 36 0.08 9.33 -0.95
CA ALA A 36 0.20 9.13 0.49
C ALA A 36 -1.09 8.58 1.12
N GLN A 37 -2.25 9.02 0.65
CA GLN A 37 -3.55 8.48 1.07
C GLN A 37 -3.72 7.01 0.64
N HIS A 38 -3.37 6.66 -0.60
CA HIS A 38 -3.41 5.28 -1.09
C HIS A 38 -2.51 4.34 -0.30
N LEU A 39 -1.28 4.76 0.02
CA LEU A 39 -0.34 4.00 0.85
C LEU A 39 -0.87 3.81 2.28
N ALA A 40 -1.47 4.85 2.84
CA ALA A 40 -2.12 4.71 4.15
C ALA A 40 -3.23 3.65 4.13
N LEU A 41 -4.08 3.65 3.08
CA LEU A 41 -5.21 2.73 2.94
C LEU A 41 -4.79 1.32 2.54
N GLY A 42 -3.85 1.18 1.60
CA GLY A 42 -3.42 -0.10 1.03
C GLY A 42 -2.37 -0.84 1.87
N ASP A 43 -1.57 -0.12 2.66
CA ASP A 43 -0.46 -0.70 3.40
C ASP A 43 -0.51 -0.39 4.91
N LEU A 44 -0.38 0.86 5.34
CA LEU A 44 -0.19 1.19 6.75
C LEU A 44 -1.37 0.79 7.64
N VAL A 45 -2.60 1.10 7.22
CA VAL A 45 -3.80 0.72 7.97
C VAL A 45 -3.98 -0.79 8.01
N PRO A 46 -3.90 -1.53 6.89
CA PRO A 46 -3.91 -2.99 6.86
C PRO A 46 -2.83 -3.62 7.74
N ILE A 47 -1.57 -3.18 7.67
CA ILE A 47 -0.48 -3.71 8.51
C ILE A 47 -0.85 -3.64 10.00
N VAL A 48 -1.28 -2.46 10.47
CA VAL A 48 -1.60 -2.23 11.88
C VAL A 48 -2.82 -3.06 12.31
N LEU A 49 -3.87 -3.11 11.49
CA LEU A 49 -5.07 -3.87 11.80
C LEU A 49 -4.82 -5.38 11.77
N VAL A 50 -4.07 -5.88 10.79
CA VAL A 50 -3.70 -7.31 10.72
C VAL A 50 -2.82 -7.70 11.89
N ALA A 51 -1.82 -6.89 12.26
CA ALA A 51 -0.99 -7.12 13.44
C ALA A 51 -1.82 -7.15 14.74
N ALA A 52 -2.86 -6.33 14.82
CA ALA A 52 -3.75 -6.30 15.97
C ALA A 52 -4.72 -7.49 16.01
N LEU A 53 -5.31 -7.87 14.86
CA LEU A 53 -6.43 -8.79 14.79
C LEU A 53 -6.00 -10.22 14.48
N ALA A 54 -4.85 -10.38 13.81
CA ALA A 54 -4.27 -11.66 13.36
C ALA A 54 -5.33 -12.57 12.66
N PRO A 55 -6.07 -12.06 11.65
CA PRO A 55 -7.12 -12.82 11.01
C PRO A 55 -6.52 -13.99 10.21
N ARG A 56 -7.19 -15.16 10.27
CA ARG A 56 -6.80 -16.31 9.46
C ARG A 56 -7.57 -16.32 8.16
N ILE A 57 -6.86 -16.47 7.06
CA ILE A 57 -7.44 -16.61 5.73
C ILE A 57 -7.09 -17.96 5.13
N PRO A 58 -7.95 -18.53 4.23
CA PRO A 58 -7.65 -19.77 3.54
C PRO A 58 -6.36 -19.68 2.73
N ARG A 59 -5.59 -20.79 2.65
CA ARG A 59 -4.32 -20.86 1.89
C ARG A 59 -4.50 -20.44 0.43
N ALA A 60 -5.59 -20.85 -0.21
CA ALA A 60 -5.87 -20.47 -1.60
C ALA A 60 -5.99 -18.95 -1.78
N VAL A 61 -6.64 -18.25 -0.83
CA VAL A 61 -6.76 -16.78 -0.81
C VAL A 61 -5.38 -16.15 -0.60
N ALA A 62 -4.57 -16.71 0.33
CA ALA A 62 -3.23 -16.21 0.59
C ALA A 62 -2.31 -16.32 -0.64
N VAL A 63 -2.37 -17.41 -1.40
CA VAL A 63 -1.60 -17.58 -2.66
C VAL A 63 -2.07 -16.61 -3.73
N ALA A 64 -3.37 -16.33 -3.82
CA ALA A 64 -3.94 -15.40 -4.79
C ALA A 64 -3.74 -13.92 -4.43
N SER A 65 -3.28 -13.61 -3.22
CA SER A 65 -3.21 -12.22 -2.70
C SER A 65 -2.30 -11.32 -3.54
N LEU A 66 -1.13 -11.80 -3.95
CA LEU A 66 -0.19 -11.00 -4.75
C LEU A 66 -0.73 -10.65 -6.15
N PRO A 67 -1.18 -11.60 -6.98
CA PRO A 67 -1.77 -11.23 -8.28
C PRO A 67 -3.01 -10.35 -8.14
N VAL A 68 -3.84 -10.51 -7.11
CA VAL A 68 -4.97 -9.61 -6.85
C VAL A 68 -4.49 -8.21 -6.53
N TRP A 69 -3.54 -8.06 -5.63
CA TRP A 69 -2.96 -6.77 -5.25
C TRP A 69 -2.25 -6.08 -6.44
N LEU A 70 -1.46 -6.83 -7.23
CA LEU A 70 -0.81 -6.29 -8.44
C LEU A 70 -1.81 -5.83 -9.49
N SER A 71 -2.91 -6.56 -9.66
CA SER A 71 -3.99 -6.19 -10.58
C SER A 71 -4.71 -4.94 -10.12
N ASP A 72 -5.01 -4.84 -8.82
CA ASP A 72 -5.63 -3.67 -8.21
C ASP A 72 -4.74 -2.44 -8.36
N LEU A 73 -3.45 -2.57 -7.99
CA LEU A 73 -2.45 -1.53 -8.17
C LEU A 73 -2.38 -1.05 -9.63
N ALA A 74 -2.30 -1.97 -10.60
CA ALA A 74 -2.20 -1.63 -12.01
C ALA A 74 -3.47 -0.95 -12.53
N VAL A 75 -4.65 -1.47 -12.23
CA VAL A 75 -5.93 -0.96 -12.74
C VAL A 75 -6.19 0.48 -12.29
N TRP A 76 -6.02 0.76 -10.99
CA TRP A 76 -6.26 2.10 -10.46
C TRP A 76 -5.25 3.14 -10.92
N HIS A 77 -4.08 2.74 -11.41
CA HIS A 77 -3.07 3.66 -11.95
C HIS A 77 -3.12 3.80 -13.48
N ILE A 78 -4.06 3.14 -14.19
CA ILE A 78 -4.33 3.44 -15.59
C ILE A 78 -4.88 4.87 -15.69
N PRO A 79 -4.26 5.79 -16.46
CA PRO A 79 -4.66 7.21 -16.46
C PRO A 79 -6.16 7.45 -16.68
N GLY A 80 -6.79 6.72 -17.60
CA GLY A 80 -8.23 6.86 -17.85
C GLY A 80 -9.12 6.39 -16.70
N VAL A 81 -8.70 5.34 -15.96
CA VAL A 81 -9.42 4.83 -14.78
C VAL A 81 -9.24 5.77 -13.60
N PHE A 82 -8.01 6.21 -13.35
CA PHE A 82 -7.67 7.17 -12.33
C PHE A 82 -8.42 8.50 -12.51
N ASP A 83 -8.38 9.07 -13.72
CA ASP A 83 -9.13 10.28 -14.05
C ASP A 83 -10.64 10.11 -13.86
N ALA A 84 -11.19 8.93 -14.15
CA ALA A 84 -12.60 8.63 -13.92
C ALA A 84 -12.93 8.55 -12.41
N ALA A 85 -12.05 7.95 -11.61
CA ALA A 85 -12.22 7.88 -10.15
C ALA A 85 -12.26 9.29 -9.55
N LEU A 86 -11.38 10.19 -9.97
CA LEU A 86 -11.40 11.57 -9.49
C LEU A 86 -12.65 12.36 -9.92
N ARG A 87 -13.26 12.01 -11.06
CA ARG A 87 -14.50 12.68 -11.52
C ARG A 87 -15.76 12.13 -10.87
N HIS A 88 -15.74 10.91 -10.35
CA HIS A 88 -16.91 10.23 -9.81
C HIS A 88 -16.66 9.76 -8.37
N SER A 89 -17.20 10.45 -7.40
CA SER A 89 -16.98 10.18 -5.97
C SER A 89 -17.29 8.73 -5.55
N TRP A 90 -18.29 8.09 -6.16
CA TRP A 90 -18.61 6.69 -5.91
C TRP A 90 -17.48 5.76 -6.39
N LEU A 91 -16.88 6.06 -7.57
CA LEU A 91 -15.78 5.24 -8.11
C LEU A 91 -14.50 5.42 -7.29
N HIS A 92 -14.22 6.63 -6.83
CA HIS A 92 -13.14 6.90 -5.88
C HIS A 92 -13.34 6.16 -4.55
N GLY A 93 -14.59 6.06 -4.08
CA GLY A 93 -14.93 5.23 -2.91
C GLY A 93 -14.68 3.74 -3.16
N VAL A 94 -14.97 3.23 -4.37
CA VAL A 94 -14.67 1.84 -4.77
C VAL A 94 -13.16 1.63 -4.83
N GLU A 95 -12.39 2.55 -5.39
CA GLU A 95 -10.93 2.54 -5.42
C GLU A 95 -10.34 2.39 -4.01
N HIS A 96 -10.73 3.24 -3.07
CA HIS A 96 -10.26 3.17 -1.69
C HIS A 96 -10.63 1.84 -1.00
N ALA A 97 -11.84 1.35 -1.24
CA ALA A 97 -12.29 0.07 -0.68
C ALA A 97 -11.50 -1.11 -1.28
N ALA A 98 -11.20 -1.07 -2.58
CA ALA A 98 -10.44 -2.09 -3.29
C ALA A 98 -8.98 -2.11 -2.81
N LEU A 99 -8.32 -0.96 -2.73
CA LEU A 99 -6.96 -0.83 -2.18
C LEU A 99 -6.88 -1.37 -0.75
N PHE A 100 -7.83 -0.97 0.11
CA PHE A 100 -7.86 -1.46 1.49
C PHE A 100 -8.10 -2.98 1.57
N ALA A 101 -8.98 -3.52 0.75
CA ALA A 101 -9.28 -4.95 0.74
C ALA A 101 -8.10 -5.76 0.17
N ALA A 102 -7.54 -5.35 -0.97
CA ALA A 102 -6.40 -6.03 -1.61
C ALA A 102 -5.16 -5.99 -0.70
N GLY A 103 -4.83 -4.82 -0.15
CA GLY A 103 -3.76 -4.67 0.83
C GLY A 103 -4.00 -5.48 2.09
N GLY A 104 -5.23 -5.45 2.63
CA GLY A 104 -5.62 -6.24 3.80
C GLY A 104 -5.41 -7.74 3.60
N VAL A 105 -5.81 -8.30 2.45
CA VAL A 105 -5.61 -9.71 2.11
C VAL A 105 -4.12 -10.02 1.93
N LEU A 106 -3.35 -9.17 1.27
CA LEU A 106 -1.91 -9.35 1.10
C LEU A 106 -1.20 -9.33 2.44
N TRP A 107 -1.48 -8.36 3.30
CA TRP A 107 -0.86 -8.28 4.64
C TRP A 107 -1.30 -9.40 5.58
N CYS A 108 -2.54 -9.90 5.49
CA CYS A 108 -2.94 -11.14 6.16
C CYS A 108 -2.08 -12.32 5.71
N SER A 109 -1.80 -12.42 4.41
CA SER A 109 -0.97 -13.49 3.84
C SER A 109 0.48 -13.42 4.33
N ILE A 110 1.02 -12.20 4.48
CA ILE A 110 2.39 -11.96 4.94
C ILE A 110 2.52 -12.13 6.46
N LEU A 111 1.59 -11.58 7.26
CA LEU A 111 1.74 -11.48 8.72
C LEU A 111 1.07 -12.60 9.50
N ALA A 112 -0.07 -13.14 9.02
CA ALA A 112 -0.93 -14.02 9.81
C ALA A 112 -0.62 -15.54 9.70
N GLY A 113 0.46 -15.94 9.03
CA GLY A 113 0.98 -17.31 9.08
C GLY A 113 0.16 -18.37 8.32
N SER A 114 -0.69 -17.98 7.35
CA SER A 114 -1.41 -18.93 6.47
C SER A 114 -0.50 -19.66 5.48
N LEU A 115 0.71 -19.16 5.30
CA LEU A 115 1.76 -19.71 4.43
C LEU A 115 3.05 -19.92 5.23
N GLU A 116 3.91 -20.80 4.76
CA GLU A 116 5.29 -20.93 5.23
C GLU A 116 6.10 -19.67 4.93
N ILE A 117 7.24 -19.47 5.61
CA ILE A 117 8.04 -18.24 5.48
C ILE A 117 8.54 -18.01 4.06
N GLY A 118 8.97 -19.05 3.34
CA GLY A 118 9.46 -18.94 1.97
C GLY A 118 8.43 -18.30 1.01
N PRO A 119 7.22 -18.85 0.86
CA PRO A 119 6.14 -18.20 0.10
C PRO A 119 5.81 -16.77 0.55
N ARG A 120 5.84 -16.46 1.86
CA ARG A 120 5.62 -15.11 2.37
C ARG A 120 6.70 -14.13 1.91
N LEU A 121 7.95 -14.56 1.86
CA LEU A 121 9.05 -13.76 1.27
C LEU A 121 8.82 -13.50 -0.23
N VAL A 122 8.31 -14.48 -0.97
CA VAL A 122 7.94 -14.27 -2.39
C VAL A 122 6.85 -13.20 -2.53
N LEU A 123 5.84 -13.20 -1.65
CA LEU A 123 4.82 -12.13 -1.63
C LEU A 123 5.44 -10.75 -1.40
N VAL A 124 6.34 -10.63 -0.41
CA VAL A 124 7.03 -9.36 -0.11
C VAL A 124 7.86 -8.88 -1.28
N VAL A 125 8.68 -9.76 -1.87
CA VAL A 125 9.51 -9.40 -3.04
C VAL A 125 8.65 -9.02 -4.25
N GLY A 126 7.58 -9.76 -4.52
CA GLY A 126 6.66 -9.47 -5.61
C GLY A 126 5.94 -8.12 -5.42
N MET A 127 5.50 -7.82 -4.20
CA MET A 127 4.93 -6.51 -3.84
C MET A 127 5.95 -5.39 -4.06
N MET A 128 7.19 -5.54 -3.58
CA MET A 128 8.25 -4.55 -3.78
C MET A 128 8.52 -4.31 -5.27
N LEU A 129 8.66 -5.37 -6.07
CA LEU A 129 8.91 -5.24 -7.51
C LEU A 129 7.77 -4.53 -8.24
N GLY A 130 6.52 -4.86 -7.92
CA GLY A 130 5.35 -4.18 -8.50
C GLY A 130 5.29 -2.70 -8.12
N GLY A 131 5.49 -2.39 -6.85
CA GLY A 131 5.55 -1.00 -6.36
C GLY A 131 6.69 -0.20 -6.97
N ILE A 132 7.90 -0.77 -7.05
CA ILE A 132 9.06 -0.13 -7.69
C ILE A 132 8.80 0.13 -9.19
N ALA A 133 8.20 -0.82 -9.90
CA ALA A 133 7.89 -0.66 -11.30
C ALA A 133 6.94 0.52 -11.54
N LEU A 134 5.84 0.59 -10.79
CA LEU A 134 4.89 1.69 -10.89
C LEU A 134 5.49 3.03 -10.44
N ALA A 135 6.16 3.06 -9.30
CA ALA A 135 6.83 4.27 -8.81
C ALA A 135 7.86 4.80 -9.81
N SER A 136 8.59 3.90 -10.49
CA SER A 136 9.53 4.27 -11.55
C SER A 136 8.83 4.93 -12.74
N VAL A 137 7.66 4.44 -13.15
CA VAL A 137 6.86 5.10 -14.19
C VAL A 137 6.49 6.52 -13.75
N LEU A 138 5.97 6.71 -12.54
CA LEU A 138 5.58 8.02 -12.01
C LEU A 138 6.75 9.00 -11.90
N LEU A 139 7.93 8.51 -11.50
CA LEU A 139 9.14 9.31 -11.34
C LEU A 139 9.76 9.76 -12.66
N TRP A 140 9.83 8.83 -13.63
CA TRP A 140 10.63 9.04 -14.85
C TRP A 140 9.80 9.43 -16.06
N TRP A 141 8.46 9.31 -16.01
CA TRP A 141 7.61 9.73 -17.12
C TRP A 141 7.76 11.24 -17.37
N PRO A 142 8.02 11.66 -18.62
CA PRO A 142 8.38 13.05 -18.90
C PRO A 142 7.20 14.04 -18.92
N ARG A 143 5.98 13.55 -18.73
CA ARG A 143 4.75 14.34 -18.79
C ARG A 143 3.86 14.01 -17.59
N VAL A 144 2.93 14.92 -17.26
CA VAL A 144 1.87 14.64 -16.30
C VAL A 144 0.94 13.58 -16.88
N LEU A 145 0.73 12.48 -16.14
CA LEU A 145 -0.08 11.34 -16.57
C LEU A 145 -1.57 11.56 -16.32
N TYR A 146 -1.91 12.28 -15.26
CA TYR A 146 -3.27 12.45 -14.77
C TYR A 146 -3.78 13.85 -15.02
N HIS A 147 -4.76 13.97 -15.93
CA HIS A 147 -5.28 15.26 -16.41
C HIS A 147 -5.82 16.18 -15.33
N PRO A 148 -6.51 15.70 -14.27
CA PRO A 148 -7.02 16.60 -13.23
C PRO A 148 -5.94 17.42 -12.53
N TYR A 149 -4.71 16.87 -12.40
CA TYR A 149 -3.59 17.58 -11.78
C TYR A 149 -2.80 18.46 -12.76
N ALA A 150 -2.96 18.28 -14.07
CA ALA A 150 -2.18 19.03 -15.06
C ALA A 150 -2.44 20.54 -15.02
N SER A 151 -3.64 20.98 -14.60
CA SER A 151 -4.04 22.37 -14.47
C SER A 151 -4.42 22.78 -13.03
N ALA A 152 -4.20 21.90 -12.04
CA ALA A 152 -4.53 22.17 -10.66
C ALA A 152 -3.58 23.22 -10.05
N ASP A 153 -4.11 23.97 -9.08
CA ASP A 153 -3.30 24.80 -8.18
C ASP A 153 -2.65 23.88 -7.11
N ILE A 154 -1.47 23.37 -7.47
CA ILE A 154 -0.79 22.37 -6.65
C ILE A 154 -0.36 22.92 -5.30
N LEU A 155 -0.58 22.15 -4.25
CA LEU A 155 -0.17 22.47 -2.90
C LEU A 155 1.33 22.83 -2.84
N GLY A 156 1.65 23.92 -2.15
CA GLY A 156 3.02 24.41 -2.01
C GLY A 156 3.60 25.05 -3.27
N GLY A 157 2.79 25.33 -4.29
CA GLY A 157 3.23 26.02 -5.52
C GLY A 157 4.16 25.17 -6.41
N MET A 158 4.17 23.86 -6.24
CA MET A 158 4.95 22.95 -7.08
C MET A 158 4.37 22.87 -8.50
N SER A 159 5.21 22.55 -9.49
CA SER A 159 4.69 22.19 -10.81
C SER A 159 3.95 20.85 -10.76
N PRO A 160 2.93 20.61 -11.62
CA PRO A 160 2.22 19.33 -11.68
C PRO A 160 3.14 18.12 -11.90
N LEU A 161 4.19 18.28 -12.70
CA LEU A 161 5.17 17.21 -12.93
C LEU A 161 6.04 16.94 -11.70
N THR A 162 6.40 17.97 -10.95
CA THR A 162 7.14 17.82 -9.68
C THR A 162 6.27 17.10 -8.65
N ASP A 163 5.01 17.46 -8.53
CA ASP A 163 4.05 16.81 -7.63
C ASP A 163 3.85 15.32 -7.98
N GLN A 164 3.71 14.98 -9.27
CA GLN A 164 3.65 13.58 -9.73
C GLN A 164 4.91 12.81 -9.33
N ARG A 165 6.09 13.37 -9.56
CA ARG A 165 7.37 12.76 -9.19
C ARG A 165 7.52 12.61 -7.68
N THR A 166 7.04 13.59 -6.91
CA THR A 166 6.99 13.50 -5.44
C THR A 166 6.11 12.34 -5.00
N GLY A 167 4.94 12.17 -5.60
CA GLY A 167 4.06 11.02 -5.34
C GLY A 167 4.74 9.69 -5.64
N GLY A 168 5.39 9.56 -6.81
CA GLY A 168 6.19 8.38 -7.15
C GLY A 168 7.34 8.12 -6.17
N GLY A 169 8.01 9.18 -5.72
CA GLY A 169 9.08 9.10 -4.71
C GLY A 169 8.56 8.62 -3.34
N ILE A 170 7.40 9.10 -2.91
CA ILE A 170 6.74 8.66 -1.68
C ILE A 170 6.41 7.17 -1.76
N MET A 171 5.82 6.71 -2.88
CA MET A 171 5.52 5.29 -3.10
C MET A 171 6.78 4.42 -3.08
N LEU A 172 7.85 4.86 -3.74
CA LEU A 172 9.12 4.13 -3.76
C LEU A 172 9.72 4.01 -2.36
N LEU A 173 9.79 5.13 -1.63
CA LEU A 173 10.38 5.15 -0.29
C LEU A 173 9.60 4.30 0.69
N GLU A 174 8.27 4.45 0.72
CA GLU A 174 7.40 3.68 1.61
C GLU A 174 7.49 2.20 1.29
N GLY A 175 7.29 1.80 0.02
CA GLY A 175 7.35 0.40 -0.39
C GLY A 175 8.70 -0.26 -0.08
N MET A 176 9.82 0.50 -0.18
CA MET A 176 11.14 0.02 0.24
C MET A 176 11.23 -0.15 1.76
N LEU A 177 10.80 0.84 2.55
CA LEU A 177 10.86 0.77 4.01
C LEU A 177 10.00 -0.38 4.56
N VAL A 178 8.77 -0.47 4.08
CA VAL A 178 7.80 -1.49 4.52
C VAL A 178 8.22 -2.88 4.03
N GLY A 179 8.61 -3.01 2.76
CA GLY A 179 9.04 -4.28 2.18
C GLY A 179 10.32 -4.83 2.81
N VAL A 180 11.36 -3.99 2.98
CA VAL A 180 12.61 -4.40 3.66
C VAL A 180 12.33 -4.75 5.12
N GLY A 181 11.49 -3.97 5.82
CA GLY A 181 11.09 -4.28 7.19
C GLY A 181 10.38 -5.64 7.31
N ALA A 182 9.43 -5.91 6.42
CA ALA A 182 8.71 -7.19 6.38
C ALA A 182 9.65 -8.36 6.04
N ALA A 183 10.54 -8.20 5.07
CA ALA A 183 11.52 -9.21 4.70
C ALA A 183 12.49 -9.51 5.86
N ALA A 184 13.03 -8.48 6.50
CA ALA A 184 13.92 -8.63 7.65
C ALA A 184 13.23 -9.36 8.81
N TRP A 185 11.97 -9.02 9.10
CA TRP A 185 11.18 -9.69 10.12
C TRP A 185 10.95 -11.18 9.80
N LEU A 186 10.61 -11.52 8.55
CA LEU A 186 10.43 -12.91 8.10
C LEU A 186 11.74 -13.72 8.18
N ILE A 187 12.86 -13.11 7.76
CA ILE A 187 14.18 -13.75 7.86
C ILE A 187 14.54 -14.02 9.32
N PHE A 188 14.27 -13.06 10.21
CA PHE A 188 14.50 -13.25 11.64
C PHE A 188 13.66 -14.41 12.23
N GLN A 189 12.39 -14.54 11.81
CA GLN A 189 11.58 -15.70 12.20
C GLN A 189 12.17 -17.01 11.70
N LEU A 190 12.62 -17.05 10.44
CA LEU A 190 13.23 -18.24 9.86
C LEU A 190 14.49 -18.68 10.61
N LEU A 191 15.33 -17.73 11.03
CA LEU A 191 16.55 -18.04 11.80
C LEU A 191 16.21 -18.60 13.18
N ARG A 192 15.22 -18.04 13.87
CA ARG A 192 14.74 -18.56 15.15
C ARG A 192 14.20 -19.99 15.05
N GLU A 193 13.36 -20.26 14.04
CA GLU A 193 12.83 -21.62 13.83
C GLU A 193 13.96 -22.65 13.62
N ARG A 194 15.05 -22.26 12.96
CA ARG A 194 16.22 -23.12 12.76
C ARG A 194 17.03 -23.34 14.05
N GLU A 195 17.18 -22.31 14.87
CA GLU A 195 17.85 -22.43 16.17
C GLU A 195 17.08 -23.38 17.10
N ASP A 196 15.75 -23.24 17.16
CA ASP A 196 14.89 -24.07 17.99
C ASP A 196 14.83 -25.55 17.51
N ALA A 197 15.04 -25.77 16.22
CA ALA A 197 15.09 -27.13 15.61
C ALA A 197 16.45 -27.81 15.73
N SER A 198 17.53 -27.12 16.13
CA SER A 198 18.86 -27.67 16.30
C SER A 198 18.92 -28.47 17.64
N PRO A 199 19.29 -29.79 17.62
CA PRO A 199 19.44 -30.49 18.86
C PRO A 199 20.54 -29.86 19.72
N SER A 200 20.25 -29.64 21.01
CA SER A 200 21.28 -29.27 21.98
C SER A 200 22.39 -30.31 22.02
N PRO A 201 23.67 -29.91 22.05
CA PRO A 201 24.83 -30.82 22.11
C PRO A 201 24.84 -31.74 23.33
#